data_5eb22b952c0064acbd852719ed596e7e
#
_entry.id   5eb22b952c0064acbd852719ed596e7e
#
_cell.length_a   1.000
_cell.length_b   1.000
_cell.length_c   1.000
_cell.angle_alpha   90.00
_cell.angle_beta   90.00
_cell.angle_gamma   90.00
#
_symmetry.space_group_name_H-M   'P 1'
#
loop_
_entity.id
_entity.type
_entity.pdbx_description
1 polymer ?
#
loop_
_entity_poly.entity_id
_entity_poly.type
_entity_poly.pdbx_seq_one_letter_code
_entity_poly.pdbx_strand_id
1 'polypeptide(L)'
;MCLMLFAVVRIATRKHDLREPPYLSPRIPIIGHALGILRYGVPYYAKISAQTSAPIFTLDLLVNRLYVVTSAKIVAAVQKNHKVIAFDPFLTGAANRMAGIEGPGLKLLQESQSGGGNLNQEVLHAMVPSLLGSGLDKMNITMVSKLEPLITKLVEQEEGVFDLHEWCRHAITAASTEAIWGTKNPFRSDKTCKNFWYFESHLSILLAKIYPSITARKTYLARQTVVDAMQDFMVSGGYDDEHCSDLAQSRYRIQKERGASARDIARLETALNVGVLSNTVPSTFWTLFDIYSRPQLLETVRAEIKKSALFVDPKTQVHAIDLAALRSACPVLGSVFQEVLRVHSNGAPTRMVYEDVMLDGTYFLKAGSVLQLSGPAINAEKLHWGPEAFDFDPSHFEASGGRVAKSQHKPRATSFMSFGASPNLCPGRHFAAAEILSLVAMLIMRVDMVPERGHWWTPRLNPWAIAASMTPPAEAFPVQVCGRTGFEGVKWRFTVTESKNRFNLITG
;
A
#
# COMPACT_ATOMS: atom_id res chain seq x y z
N MET A 1 -28.15 -2.83 25.99
CA MET A 1 -29.56 -2.42 25.70
C MET A 1 -29.63 -0.93 25.36
N CYS A 2 -29.25 0.01 26.22
CA CYS A 2 -29.34 1.47 25.95
C CYS A 2 -28.60 1.96 24.69
N LEU A 3 -27.40 1.48 24.39
CA LEU A 3 -26.66 1.83 23.17
C LEU A 3 -27.35 1.34 21.89
N MET A 4 -27.94 0.16 21.91
CA MET A 4 -28.75 -0.36 20.79
C MET A 4 -30.02 0.47 20.59
N LEU A 5 -30.73 0.80 21.66
CA LEU A 5 -31.92 1.63 21.58
C LEU A 5 -31.61 3.03 21.07
N PHE A 6 -30.53 3.63 21.56
CA PHE A 6 -30.03 4.92 21.06
C PHE A 6 -29.66 4.88 19.56
N ALA A 7 -28.97 3.82 19.11
CA ALA A 7 -28.64 3.63 17.70
C ALA A 7 -29.90 3.46 16.83
N VAL A 8 -30.87 2.68 17.29
CA VAL A 8 -32.16 2.48 16.62
C VAL A 8 -32.94 3.78 16.50
N VAL A 9 -33.09 4.52 17.61
CA VAL A 9 -33.78 5.83 17.63
C VAL A 9 -33.06 6.82 16.69
N ARG A 10 -31.74 6.89 16.72
CA ARG A 10 -30.97 7.79 15.89
C ARG A 10 -31.06 7.45 14.40
N ILE A 11 -31.14 6.19 14.02
CA ILE A 11 -31.34 5.75 12.63
C ILE A 11 -32.78 6.05 12.18
N ALA A 12 -33.79 5.74 13.04
CA ALA A 12 -35.18 6.00 12.75
C ALA A 12 -35.52 7.50 12.63
N THR A 13 -34.76 8.37 13.31
CA THR A 13 -34.95 9.83 13.28
C THR A 13 -34.11 10.54 12.26
N ARG A 14 -33.17 9.86 11.57
CA ARG A 14 -32.36 10.45 10.50
C ARG A 14 -33.22 10.79 9.29
N LYS A 15 -33.53 12.07 9.12
CA LYS A 15 -34.15 12.55 7.88
C LYS A 15 -33.13 12.44 6.75
N HIS A 16 -33.48 11.68 5.70
CA HIS A 16 -32.74 11.64 4.46
C HIS A 16 -33.14 12.84 3.61
N ASP A 17 -32.15 13.63 3.15
CA ASP A 17 -32.39 14.72 2.20
C ASP A 17 -32.45 14.10 0.81
N LEU A 18 -33.46 14.42 0.02
CA LEU A 18 -33.65 13.88 -1.33
C LEU A 18 -32.52 14.23 -2.31
N ARG A 19 -31.72 15.25 -1.97
CA ARG A 19 -30.54 15.64 -2.74
C ARG A 19 -29.31 14.80 -2.41
N GLU A 20 -29.32 14.04 -1.31
CA GLU A 20 -28.20 13.14 -0.98
C GLU A 20 -28.10 12.00 -2.00
N PRO A 21 -26.91 11.38 -2.16
CA PRO A 21 -26.76 10.18 -2.98
C PRO A 21 -27.78 9.09 -2.56
N PRO A 22 -28.26 8.28 -3.52
CA PRO A 22 -29.28 7.26 -3.25
C PRO A 22 -28.93 6.38 -2.07
N TYR A 23 -29.85 6.20 -1.18
CA TYR A 23 -29.72 5.30 -0.04
C TYR A 23 -29.94 3.85 -0.46
N LEU A 24 -28.97 2.99 -0.15
CA LEU A 24 -29.12 1.55 -0.35
C LEU A 24 -29.56 0.89 0.94
N SER A 25 -30.71 0.21 0.88
CA SER A 25 -31.24 -0.50 2.05
C SER A 25 -30.43 -1.78 2.30
N PRO A 26 -30.02 -2.04 3.55
CA PRO A 26 -29.37 -3.29 3.88
C PRO A 26 -30.36 -4.45 3.88
N ARG A 27 -29.91 -5.68 3.57
CA ARG A 27 -30.77 -6.88 3.67
C ARG A 27 -31.27 -7.15 5.08
N ILE A 28 -30.42 -6.89 6.07
CA ILE A 28 -30.79 -6.95 7.50
C ILE A 28 -30.90 -5.51 7.96
N PRO A 29 -32.09 -5.06 8.41
CA PRO A 29 -32.26 -3.69 8.88
C PRO A 29 -31.23 -3.29 9.92
N ILE A 30 -30.77 -2.03 9.87
CA ILE A 30 -29.89 -1.39 10.86
C ILE A 30 -28.43 -1.87 10.79
N ILE A 31 -28.16 -3.18 10.84
CA ILE A 31 -26.81 -3.74 11.01
C ILE A 31 -26.24 -4.37 9.73
N GLY A 32 -27.06 -4.55 8.69
CA GLY A 32 -26.69 -5.36 7.52
C GLY A 32 -25.48 -4.82 6.77
N HIS A 33 -25.34 -3.48 6.64
CA HIS A 33 -24.15 -2.89 6.00
C HIS A 33 -22.89 -3.06 6.86
N ALA A 34 -23.00 -2.88 8.19
CA ALA A 34 -21.88 -3.11 9.10
C ALA A 34 -21.40 -4.58 9.05
N LEU A 35 -22.35 -5.54 9.07
CA LEU A 35 -22.03 -6.96 8.92
C LEU A 35 -21.43 -7.28 7.54
N GLY A 36 -21.94 -6.64 6.48
CA GLY A 36 -21.39 -6.79 5.13
C GLY A 36 -19.94 -6.31 5.03
N ILE A 37 -19.63 -5.15 5.59
CA ILE A 37 -18.28 -4.60 5.63
C ILE A 37 -17.37 -5.48 6.50
N LEU A 38 -17.84 -5.95 7.65
CA LEU A 38 -17.06 -6.85 8.51
C LEU A 38 -16.74 -8.18 7.81
N ARG A 39 -17.68 -8.73 7.03
CA ARG A 39 -17.53 -10.03 6.38
C ARG A 39 -16.67 -9.96 5.10
N TYR A 40 -16.83 -8.92 4.29
CA TYR A 40 -16.28 -8.84 2.93
C TYR A 40 -15.23 -7.72 2.76
N GLY A 41 -15.04 -6.85 3.77
CA GLY A 41 -14.16 -5.69 3.64
C GLY A 41 -14.62 -4.71 2.56
N VAL A 42 -13.65 -4.04 1.91
CA VAL A 42 -13.89 -3.08 0.82
C VAL A 42 -14.58 -3.69 -0.41
N PRO A 43 -14.33 -4.95 -0.83
CA PRO A 43 -15.11 -5.61 -1.89
C PRO A 43 -16.62 -5.63 -1.68
N TYR A 44 -17.10 -5.42 -0.45
CA TYR A 44 -18.53 -5.25 -0.17
C TYR A 44 -19.15 -4.11 -0.97
N TYR A 45 -18.42 -3.02 -1.17
CA TYR A 45 -18.92 -1.84 -1.90
C TYR A 45 -19.15 -2.14 -3.38
N ALA A 46 -18.21 -2.86 -4.02
CA ALA A 46 -18.39 -3.30 -5.40
C ALA A 46 -19.57 -4.26 -5.54
N LYS A 47 -19.76 -5.18 -4.56
CA LYS A 47 -20.90 -6.10 -4.55
C LYS A 47 -22.26 -5.39 -4.41
N ILE A 48 -22.34 -4.36 -3.56
CA ILE A 48 -23.61 -3.67 -3.31
C ILE A 48 -23.91 -2.62 -4.38
N SER A 49 -22.87 -2.10 -5.07
CA SER A 49 -23.03 -1.15 -6.18
C SER A 49 -23.85 -1.71 -7.34
N ALA A 50 -23.90 -3.04 -7.50
CA ALA A 50 -24.75 -3.70 -8.47
C ALA A 50 -26.27 -3.48 -8.24
N GLN A 51 -26.67 -2.94 -7.10
CA GLN A 51 -28.07 -2.61 -6.77
C GLN A 51 -28.48 -1.22 -7.26
N THR A 52 -27.56 -0.42 -7.79
CA THR A 52 -27.84 0.94 -8.26
C THR A 52 -26.98 1.26 -9.48
N SER A 53 -27.50 2.13 -10.35
CA SER A 53 -26.74 2.74 -11.44
C SER A 53 -26.05 4.06 -11.02
N ALA A 54 -26.26 4.50 -9.78
CA ALA A 54 -25.70 5.76 -9.30
C ALA A 54 -24.17 5.63 -9.08
N PRO A 55 -23.38 6.61 -9.52
CA PRO A 55 -21.93 6.61 -9.40
C PRO A 55 -21.44 6.89 -7.96
N ILE A 56 -22.36 7.23 -7.06
CA ILE A 56 -22.18 7.42 -5.64
C ILE A 56 -23.47 7.04 -4.91
N PHE A 57 -23.38 6.37 -3.77
CA PHE A 57 -24.54 5.99 -2.96
C PHE A 57 -24.25 6.11 -1.47
N THR A 58 -25.33 6.06 -0.67
CA THR A 58 -25.30 6.21 0.79
C THR A 58 -25.53 4.88 1.49
N LEU A 59 -24.66 4.55 2.46
CA LEU A 59 -24.86 3.47 3.41
C LEU A 59 -25.01 4.07 4.83
N ASP A 60 -26.07 3.71 5.54
CA ASP A 60 -26.19 4.02 6.95
C ASP A 60 -25.45 2.95 7.77
N LEU A 61 -24.42 3.39 8.46
CA LEU A 61 -23.77 2.62 9.51
C LEU A 61 -24.33 3.09 10.86
N LEU A 62 -24.31 2.20 11.86
CA LEU A 62 -24.89 2.44 13.19
C LEU A 62 -24.61 3.82 13.78
N VAL A 63 -23.42 4.34 13.56
CA VAL A 63 -22.97 5.62 14.13
C VAL A 63 -22.84 6.72 13.08
N ASN A 64 -22.36 6.38 11.88
CA ASN A 64 -22.01 7.34 10.84
C ASN A 64 -22.72 7.05 9.51
N ARG A 65 -22.93 8.09 8.72
CA ARG A 65 -23.30 8.00 7.31
C ARG A 65 -22.03 7.82 6.46
N LEU A 66 -22.07 6.87 5.54
CA LEU A 66 -20.99 6.57 4.63
C LEU A 66 -21.44 6.78 3.19
N TYR A 67 -20.80 7.71 2.49
CA TYR A 67 -20.93 7.85 1.04
C TYR A 67 -19.87 7.00 0.34
N VAL A 68 -20.28 6.17 -0.60
CA VAL A 68 -19.39 5.29 -1.38
C VAL A 68 -19.39 5.74 -2.84
N VAL A 69 -18.23 6.13 -3.33
CA VAL A 69 -17.98 6.53 -4.72
C VAL A 69 -17.47 5.33 -5.50
N THR A 70 -18.07 5.09 -6.67
CA THR A 70 -17.72 3.95 -7.54
C THR A 70 -17.36 4.38 -8.97
N SER A 71 -17.33 5.67 -9.26
CA SER A 71 -17.01 6.19 -10.61
C SER A 71 -15.90 7.22 -10.58
N ALA A 72 -15.00 7.14 -11.56
CA ALA A 72 -13.89 8.06 -11.78
C ALA A 72 -14.35 9.51 -12.00
N LYS A 73 -15.55 9.74 -12.55
CA LYS A 73 -16.13 11.06 -12.69
C LYS A 73 -16.32 11.74 -11.33
N ILE A 74 -16.89 11.02 -10.37
CA ILE A 74 -17.14 11.54 -9.03
C ILE A 74 -15.84 11.67 -8.25
N VAL A 75 -14.85 10.81 -8.47
CA VAL A 75 -13.49 10.98 -7.90
C VAL A 75 -12.92 12.35 -8.26
N ALA A 76 -13.02 12.78 -9.52
CA ALA A 76 -12.56 14.11 -9.95
C ALA A 76 -13.27 15.26 -9.21
N ALA A 77 -14.57 15.12 -8.93
CA ALA A 77 -15.32 16.08 -8.16
C ALA A 77 -14.88 16.12 -6.68
N VAL A 78 -14.61 14.95 -6.08
CA VAL A 78 -14.07 14.85 -4.71
C VAL A 78 -12.71 15.54 -4.62
N GLN A 79 -11.81 15.30 -5.57
CA GLN A 79 -10.48 15.92 -5.60
C GLN A 79 -10.54 17.45 -5.70
N LYS A 80 -11.48 18.02 -6.47
CA LYS A 80 -11.70 19.46 -6.54
C LYS A 80 -12.15 20.06 -5.21
N ASN A 81 -12.87 19.30 -4.39
CA ASN A 81 -13.40 19.72 -3.09
C ASN A 81 -12.51 19.29 -1.90
N HIS A 82 -11.21 19.07 -2.11
CA HIS A 82 -10.28 18.52 -1.12
C HIS A 82 -10.15 19.36 0.17
N LYS A 83 -10.52 20.63 0.16
CA LYS A 83 -10.51 21.51 1.34
C LYS A 83 -11.65 21.18 2.32
N VAL A 84 -12.80 20.78 1.81
CA VAL A 84 -13.99 20.43 2.61
C VAL A 84 -14.22 18.91 2.70
N ILE A 85 -13.58 18.13 1.82
CA ILE A 85 -13.59 16.66 1.82
C ILE A 85 -12.16 16.18 2.02
N ALA A 86 -11.70 16.07 3.28
CA ALA A 86 -10.30 15.96 3.64
C ALA A 86 -9.92 14.58 4.23
N PHE A 87 -8.62 14.27 4.14
CA PHE A 87 -8.03 13.02 4.62
C PHE A 87 -7.44 13.12 6.03
N ASP A 88 -6.98 14.30 6.45
CA ASP A 88 -6.22 14.51 7.68
C ASP A 88 -6.82 13.89 8.96
N PRO A 89 -8.16 13.88 9.18
CA PRO A 89 -8.73 13.24 10.37
C PRO A 89 -8.45 11.75 10.46
N PHE A 90 -8.26 11.09 9.30
CA PHE A 90 -7.95 9.66 9.28
C PHE A 90 -6.49 9.39 9.63
N LEU A 91 -5.55 10.26 9.28
CA LEU A 91 -4.16 10.17 9.73
C LEU A 91 -4.08 10.28 11.26
N THR A 92 -4.74 11.29 11.82
CA THR A 92 -4.82 11.49 13.28
C THR A 92 -5.54 10.32 13.97
N GLY A 93 -6.64 9.84 13.38
CA GLY A 93 -7.38 8.67 13.86
C GLY A 93 -6.55 7.38 13.83
N ALA A 94 -5.78 7.18 12.78
CA ALA A 94 -4.84 6.06 12.66
C ALA A 94 -3.74 6.15 13.71
N ALA A 95 -3.11 7.31 13.88
CA ALA A 95 -2.10 7.54 14.91
C ALA A 95 -2.65 7.21 16.32
N ASN A 96 -3.88 7.61 16.61
CA ASN A 96 -4.52 7.31 17.90
C ASN A 96 -4.83 5.82 18.08
N ARG A 97 -5.47 5.19 17.09
CA ARG A 97 -5.98 3.81 17.24
C ARG A 97 -4.91 2.76 16.93
N MET A 98 -4.16 2.96 15.86
CA MET A 98 -3.14 2.02 15.38
C MET A 98 -1.84 2.17 16.17
N ALA A 99 -1.28 3.39 16.23
CA ALA A 99 -0.01 3.64 16.93
C ALA A 99 -0.19 3.80 18.45
N GLY A 100 -1.38 4.12 18.92
CA GLY A 100 -1.68 4.30 20.34
C GLY A 100 -1.23 5.65 20.90
N ILE A 101 -1.23 6.70 20.07
CA ILE A 101 -0.93 8.06 20.50
C ILE A 101 -2.13 8.64 21.24
N GLU A 102 -1.88 9.17 22.45
CA GLU A 102 -2.89 9.74 23.33
C GLU A 102 -2.38 11.02 24.00
N GLY A 103 -3.26 11.69 24.74
CA GLY A 103 -2.89 12.86 25.54
C GLY A 103 -2.22 14.00 24.74
N PRO A 104 -1.06 14.54 25.22
CA PRO A 104 -0.37 15.63 24.55
C PRO A 104 0.04 15.32 23.10
N GLY A 105 0.53 14.11 22.82
CA GLY A 105 0.91 13.69 21.47
C GLY A 105 -0.26 13.71 20.48
N LEU A 106 -1.45 13.31 20.92
CA LEU A 106 -2.65 13.38 20.10
C LEU A 106 -3.08 14.83 19.83
N LYS A 107 -2.95 15.72 20.82
CA LYS A 107 -3.20 17.17 20.63
C LYS A 107 -2.29 17.75 19.57
N LEU A 108 -0.98 17.45 19.59
CA LEU A 108 -0.04 17.91 18.55
C LEU A 108 -0.47 17.52 17.13
N LEU A 109 -1.06 16.33 16.97
CA LEU A 109 -1.56 15.87 15.67
C LEU A 109 -2.88 16.57 15.25
N GLN A 110 -3.65 17.06 16.22
CA GLN A 110 -4.93 17.75 16.00
C GLN A 110 -4.77 19.25 15.81
N GLU A 111 -3.72 19.84 16.41
CA GLU A 111 -3.48 21.28 16.34
C GLU A 111 -3.02 21.68 14.94
N SER A 112 -3.77 22.59 14.32
CA SER A 112 -3.35 23.31 13.14
C SER A 112 -2.65 24.59 13.59
N GLN A 113 -1.38 24.79 13.22
CA GLN A 113 -0.72 26.07 13.51
C GLN A 113 -1.19 27.17 12.57
N SER A 114 -1.29 28.38 13.09
CA SER A 114 -1.58 29.60 12.30
C SER A 114 -0.50 29.77 11.23
N GLY A 115 -0.83 29.50 9.97
CA GLY A 115 0.06 29.67 8.81
C GLY A 115 0.97 28.48 8.45
N GLY A 116 0.97 27.39 9.23
CA GLY A 116 1.64 26.11 8.92
C GLY A 116 0.66 24.95 8.95
N GLY A 117 0.97 23.85 8.27
CA GLY A 117 0.20 22.62 8.34
C GLY A 117 0.21 21.99 9.74
N ASN A 118 -0.59 20.96 9.96
CA ASN A 118 -0.49 20.13 11.14
C ASN A 118 0.80 19.26 11.09
N LEU A 119 1.20 18.68 12.22
CA LEU A 119 2.42 17.87 12.31
C LEU A 119 2.49 16.76 11.25
N ASN A 120 1.36 16.11 10.93
CA ASN A 120 1.33 15.07 9.89
C ASN A 120 1.73 15.62 8.52
N GLN A 121 1.26 16.81 8.15
CA GLN A 121 1.58 17.45 6.86
C GLN A 121 3.05 17.88 6.82
N GLU A 122 3.58 18.45 7.89
CA GLU A 122 4.98 18.85 7.98
C GLU A 122 5.92 17.63 7.85
N VAL A 123 5.61 16.55 8.55
CA VAL A 123 6.37 15.30 8.46
C VAL A 123 6.30 14.69 7.06
N LEU A 124 5.13 14.72 6.42
CA LEU A 124 4.98 14.26 5.03
C LEU A 124 5.82 15.13 4.06
N HIS A 125 5.79 16.45 4.21
CA HIS A 125 6.59 17.34 3.37
C HIS A 125 8.10 17.12 3.57
N ALA A 126 8.55 16.89 4.81
CA ALA A 126 9.95 16.63 5.11
C ALA A 126 10.48 15.31 4.50
N MET A 127 9.61 14.35 4.22
CA MET A 127 9.98 13.08 3.57
C MET A 127 10.21 13.20 2.06
N VAL A 128 9.56 14.16 1.40
CA VAL A 128 9.53 14.25 -0.07
C VAL A 128 10.92 14.27 -0.73
N PRO A 129 11.91 15.04 -0.25
CA PRO A 129 13.24 15.06 -0.85
C PRO A 129 13.94 13.69 -0.88
N SER A 130 13.73 12.88 0.18
CA SER A 130 14.32 11.54 0.29
C SER A 130 13.64 10.49 -0.61
N LEU A 131 12.43 10.78 -1.08
CA LEU A 131 11.63 9.88 -1.91
C LEU A 131 11.67 10.23 -3.40
N LEU A 132 12.53 11.18 -3.79
CA LEU A 132 12.71 11.66 -5.15
C LEU A 132 14.19 11.92 -5.47
N GLY A 133 14.54 11.79 -6.75
CA GLY A 133 15.88 12.13 -7.25
C GLY A 133 17.01 11.41 -6.51
N SER A 134 18.09 12.13 -6.18
CA SER A 134 19.27 11.57 -5.51
C SER A 134 18.98 11.01 -4.11
N GLY A 135 18.01 11.56 -3.39
CA GLY A 135 17.57 11.02 -2.08
C GLY A 135 16.99 9.60 -2.24
N LEU A 136 16.15 9.41 -3.24
CA LEU A 136 15.62 8.10 -3.58
C LEU A 136 16.72 7.12 -4.02
N ASP A 137 17.67 7.58 -4.84
CA ASP A 137 18.76 6.71 -5.31
C ASP A 137 19.67 6.25 -4.15
N LYS A 138 19.94 7.11 -3.16
CA LYS A 138 20.64 6.70 -1.91
C LYS A 138 19.92 5.58 -1.18
N MET A 139 18.60 5.73 -0.97
CA MET A 139 17.79 4.68 -0.34
C MET A 139 17.78 3.39 -1.17
N ASN A 140 17.70 3.50 -2.50
CA ASN A 140 17.73 2.34 -3.39
C ASN A 140 19.07 1.58 -3.32
N ILE A 141 20.21 2.27 -3.22
CA ILE A 141 21.52 1.62 -3.05
C ILE A 141 21.54 0.73 -1.82
N THR A 142 21.07 1.23 -0.68
CA THR A 142 21.00 0.45 0.55
C THR A 142 20.00 -0.70 0.43
N MET A 143 18.83 -0.46 -0.14
CA MET A 143 17.78 -1.45 -0.36
C MET A 143 18.28 -2.64 -1.19
N VAL A 144 18.89 -2.39 -2.37
CA VAL A 144 19.35 -3.48 -3.25
C VAL A 144 20.54 -4.22 -2.67
N SER A 145 21.40 -3.55 -1.87
CA SER A 145 22.52 -4.21 -1.16
C SER A 145 22.04 -5.28 -0.17
N LYS A 146 20.79 -5.17 0.32
CA LYS A 146 20.15 -6.18 1.18
C LYS A 146 19.38 -7.23 0.40
N LEU A 147 18.78 -6.87 -0.74
CA LEU A 147 18.07 -7.84 -1.59
C LEU A 147 19.03 -8.84 -2.24
N GLU A 148 20.17 -8.38 -2.72
CA GLU A 148 21.11 -9.20 -3.49
C GLU A 148 21.55 -10.47 -2.76
N PRO A 149 22.05 -10.42 -1.50
CA PRO A 149 22.44 -11.63 -0.78
C PRO A 149 21.27 -12.53 -0.43
N LEU A 150 20.06 -11.98 -0.18
CA LEU A 150 18.86 -12.77 0.10
C LEU A 150 18.41 -13.57 -1.12
N ILE A 151 18.43 -12.94 -2.31
CA ILE A 151 18.10 -13.61 -3.56
C ILE A 151 19.18 -14.64 -3.92
N THR A 152 20.45 -14.31 -3.72
CA THR A 152 21.55 -15.24 -3.99
C THR A 152 21.45 -16.48 -3.11
N LYS A 153 21.20 -16.30 -1.82
CA LYS A 153 20.95 -17.41 -0.88
C LYS A 153 19.78 -18.29 -1.34
N LEU A 154 18.68 -17.70 -1.82
CA LEU A 154 17.52 -18.44 -2.32
C LEU A 154 17.88 -19.29 -3.55
N VAL A 155 18.67 -18.72 -4.47
CA VAL A 155 19.09 -19.40 -5.70
C VAL A 155 20.08 -20.55 -5.43
N GLU A 156 20.96 -20.37 -4.43
CA GLU A 156 21.97 -21.34 -4.04
C GLU A 156 21.44 -22.46 -3.13
N GLN A 157 20.25 -22.29 -2.55
CA GLN A 157 19.57 -23.35 -1.83
C GLN A 157 19.01 -24.37 -2.83
N GLU A 158 19.87 -25.33 -3.21
CA GLU A 158 19.48 -26.46 -4.02
C GLU A 158 18.36 -27.22 -3.28
N GLU A 159 17.20 -27.37 -3.97
CA GLU A 159 16.06 -28.19 -3.54
C GLU A 159 15.39 -27.81 -2.21
N GLY A 160 14.47 -26.90 -2.26
CA GLY A 160 13.60 -26.62 -1.11
C GLY A 160 12.26 -26.00 -1.53
N VAL A 161 11.19 -26.53 -0.96
CA VAL A 161 9.87 -25.88 -1.03
C VAL A 161 9.81 -24.81 0.06
N PHE A 162 9.42 -23.59 -0.31
CA PHE A 162 9.22 -22.51 0.65
C PHE A 162 7.95 -21.74 0.34
N ASP A 163 7.40 -21.05 1.35
CA ASP A 163 6.25 -20.16 1.16
C ASP A 163 6.69 -18.87 0.47
N LEU A 164 6.21 -18.64 -0.75
CA LEU A 164 6.56 -17.45 -1.55
C LEU A 164 6.16 -16.14 -0.86
N HIS A 165 4.97 -16.10 -0.23
CA HIS A 165 4.52 -14.88 0.45
C HIS A 165 5.36 -14.59 1.70
N GLU A 166 5.69 -15.62 2.48
CA GLU A 166 6.54 -15.45 3.66
C GLU A 166 7.98 -15.05 3.28
N TRP A 167 8.50 -15.60 2.18
CA TRP A 167 9.80 -15.20 1.65
C TRP A 167 9.80 -13.73 1.20
N CYS A 168 8.77 -13.28 0.45
CA CYS A 168 8.60 -11.88 0.09
C CYS A 168 8.54 -10.98 1.33
N ARG A 169 7.83 -11.42 2.37
CA ARG A 169 7.75 -10.71 3.66
C ARG A 169 9.13 -10.53 4.29
N HIS A 170 9.92 -11.59 4.34
CA HIS A 170 11.27 -11.53 4.88
C HIS A 170 12.18 -10.60 4.06
N ALA A 171 12.22 -10.77 2.74
CA ALA A 171 13.09 -10.00 1.86
C ALA A 171 12.77 -8.50 1.87
N ILE A 172 11.49 -8.14 1.72
CA ILE A 172 11.02 -6.76 1.74
C ILE A 172 11.22 -6.12 3.13
N THR A 173 10.91 -6.85 4.22
CA THR A 173 11.14 -6.32 5.56
C THR A 173 12.61 -5.97 5.75
N ALA A 174 13.52 -6.87 5.41
CA ALA A 174 14.95 -6.64 5.57
C ALA A 174 15.45 -5.47 4.70
N ALA A 175 15.03 -5.39 3.44
CA ALA A 175 15.49 -4.37 2.50
C ALA A 175 14.93 -2.98 2.79
N SER A 176 13.62 -2.85 2.95
CA SER A 176 12.96 -1.56 3.24
C SER A 176 13.42 -0.97 4.55
N THR A 177 13.45 -1.79 5.62
CA THR A 177 13.79 -1.26 6.95
C THR A 177 15.26 -0.92 7.07
N GLU A 178 16.16 -1.64 6.39
CA GLU A 178 17.57 -1.27 6.35
C GLU A 178 17.79 0.04 5.58
N ALA A 179 17.09 0.22 4.46
CA ALA A 179 17.15 1.45 3.67
C ALA A 179 16.67 2.69 4.46
N ILE A 180 15.79 2.50 5.45
CA ILE A 180 15.24 3.57 6.27
C ILE A 180 16.06 3.78 7.54
N TRP A 181 16.34 2.71 8.30
CA TRP A 181 16.90 2.78 9.67
C TRP A 181 18.41 2.57 9.72
N GLY A 182 19.06 2.15 8.62
CA GLY A 182 20.51 1.96 8.55
C GLY A 182 21.04 0.79 9.38
N THR A 183 22.29 0.92 9.85
CA THR A 183 23.02 -0.20 10.49
C THR A 183 22.48 -0.59 11.86
N LYS A 184 21.82 0.33 12.56
CA LYS A 184 21.18 0.09 13.87
C LYS A 184 19.70 -0.34 13.74
N ASN A 185 19.25 -0.69 12.56
CA ASN A 185 17.88 -1.05 12.23
C ASN A 185 17.24 -1.99 13.27
N PRO A 186 16.12 -1.61 13.94
CA PRO A 186 15.44 -2.44 14.94
C PRO A 186 14.90 -3.76 14.39
N PHE A 187 14.62 -3.81 13.06
CA PHE A 187 14.09 -5.00 12.39
C PHE A 187 15.16 -6.04 12.05
N ARG A 188 16.42 -5.83 12.42
CA ARG A 188 17.44 -6.90 12.44
C ARG A 188 17.15 -7.94 13.54
N SER A 189 16.30 -7.59 14.51
CA SER A 189 15.84 -8.49 15.56
C SER A 189 14.64 -9.31 15.08
N ASP A 190 14.75 -10.64 15.11
CA ASP A 190 13.64 -11.56 14.85
C ASP A 190 12.43 -11.28 15.76
N LYS A 191 12.70 -10.90 17.01
CA LYS A 191 11.64 -10.55 17.97
C LYS A 191 10.84 -9.35 17.47
N THR A 192 11.51 -8.31 16.97
CA THR A 192 10.86 -7.12 16.43
C THR A 192 10.05 -7.48 15.20
N CYS A 193 10.62 -8.22 14.23
CA CYS A 193 9.94 -8.65 13.02
C CYS A 193 8.69 -9.49 13.33
N LYS A 194 8.81 -10.53 14.17
CA LYS A 194 7.68 -11.39 14.53
C LYS A 194 6.54 -10.63 15.21
N ASN A 195 6.87 -9.70 16.11
CA ASN A 195 5.88 -8.89 16.80
C ASN A 195 5.26 -7.83 15.87
N PHE A 196 6.04 -7.24 14.95
CA PHE A 196 5.51 -6.32 13.95
C PHE A 196 4.47 -7.00 13.06
N TRP A 197 4.78 -8.15 12.47
CA TRP A 197 3.86 -8.86 11.58
C TRP A 197 2.66 -9.44 12.33
N TYR A 198 2.82 -9.84 13.60
CA TYR A 198 1.69 -10.20 14.44
C TYR A 198 0.76 -9.00 14.70
N PHE A 199 1.33 -7.85 15.06
CA PHE A 199 0.58 -6.60 15.26
C PHE A 199 -0.13 -6.16 13.98
N GLU A 200 0.56 -6.15 12.86
CA GLU A 200 0.04 -5.76 11.55
C GLU A 200 -1.15 -6.61 11.12
N SER A 201 -1.01 -7.93 11.16
CA SER A 201 -2.08 -8.86 10.74
C SER A 201 -3.33 -8.85 11.64
N HIS A 202 -3.21 -8.33 12.86
CA HIS A 202 -4.32 -8.20 13.82
C HIS A 202 -4.72 -6.74 14.10
N LEU A 203 -4.33 -5.82 13.24
CA LEU A 203 -4.56 -4.39 13.42
C LEU A 203 -6.04 -4.02 13.55
N SER A 204 -6.92 -4.74 12.85
CA SER A 204 -8.38 -4.55 12.90
C SER A 204 -8.95 -4.54 14.31
N ILE A 205 -8.42 -5.38 15.20
CA ILE A 205 -8.90 -5.49 16.59
C ILE A 205 -8.55 -4.21 17.37
N LEU A 206 -7.39 -3.60 17.10
CA LEU A 206 -6.99 -2.35 17.77
C LEU A 206 -7.81 -1.14 17.31
N LEU A 207 -8.27 -1.14 16.05
CA LEU A 207 -9.07 -0.04 15.52
C LEU A 207 -10.41 0.12 16.23
N ALA A 208 -10.95 -0.93 16.83
CA ALA A 208 -12.17 -0.87 17.66
C ALA A 208 -11.98 -0.03 18.94
N LYS A 209 -10.76 0.09 19.43
CA LYS A 209 -10.35 0.88 20.63
C LYS A 209 -11.15 0.55 21.90
N ILE A 210 -11.60 -0.70 22.07
CA ILE A 210 -12.34 -1.15 23.26
C ILE A 210 -11.32 -1.78 24.22
N TYR A 211 -10.79 -1.01 25.16
CA TYR A 211 -9.80 -1.47 26.16
C TYR A 211 -8.74 -2.43 25.56
N PRO A 212 -7.93 -2.00 24.56
CA PRO A 212 -7.09 -2.90 23.76
C PRO A 212 -6.06 -3.69 24.59
N SER A 213 -5.62 -3.16 25.73
CA SER A 213 -4.76 -3.86 26.67
C SER A 213 -5.40 -5.12 27.31
N ILE A 214 -6.73 -5.22 27.26
CA ILE A 214 -7.50 -6.36 27.80
C ILE A 214 -8.05 -7.19 26.61
N THR A 215 -8.84 -6.58 25.73
CA THR A 215 -9.58 -7.27 24.67
C THR A 215 -8.71 -7.74 23.51
N ALA A 216 -7.56 -7.09 23.30
CA ALA A 216 -6.59 -7.37 22.26
C ALA A 216 -5.16 -7.50 22.83
N ARG A 217 -5.04 -8.07 24.03
CA ARG A 217 -3.78 -8.06 24.81
C ARG A 217 -2.54 -8.49 24.02
N LYS A 218 -2.62 -9.58 23.26
CA LYS A 218 -1.49 -10.09 22.49
C LYS A 218 -1.06 -9.10 21.39
N THR A 219 -2.01 -8.56 20.64
CA THR A 219 -1.75 -7.54 19.60
C THR A 219 -1.24 -6.24 20.21
N TYR A 220 -1.81 -5.83 21.35
CA TYR A 220 -1.35 -4.68 22.11
C TYR A 220 0.12 -4.86 22.55
N LEU A 221 0.49 -5.98 23.15
CA LEU A 221 1.85 -6.27 23.58
C LEU A 221 2.83 -6.39 22.41
N ALA A 222 2.40 -6.99 21.29
CA ALA A 222 3.20 -7.06 20.08
C ALA A 222 3.53 -5.65 19.56
N ARG A 223 2.53 -4.75 19.49
CA ARG A 223 2.77 -3.34 19.16
C ARG A 223 3.75 -2.68 20.14
N GLN A 224 3.58 -2.88 21.46
CA GLN A 224 4.48 -2.30 22.46
C GLN A 224 5.93 -2.76 22.24
N THR A 225 6.16 -4.04 21.93
CA THR A 225 7.50 -4.56 21.61
C THR A 225 8.16 -3.81 20.45
N VAL A 226 7.41 -3.51 19.41
CA VAL A 226 7.94 -2.73 18.28
C VAL A 226 8.20 -1.27 18.68
N VAL A 227 7.27 -0.65 19.41
CA VAL A 227 7.44 0.72 19.92
C VAL A 227 8.65 0.82 20.84
N ASP A 228 8.89 -0.18 21.72
CA ASP A 228 10.07 -0.23 22.59
C ASP A 228 11.35 -0.30 21.75
N ALA A 229 11.40 -1.17 20.74
CA ALA A 229 12.56 -1.28 19.84
C ALA A 229 12.83 0.02 19.06
N MET A 230 11.81 0.73 18.62
CA MET A 230 11.95 2.04 17.97
C MET A 230 12.43 3.11 18.95
N GLN A 231 12.01 3.05 20.21
CA GLN A 231 12.48 3.96 21.26
C GLN A 231 13.95 3.69 21.61
N ASP A 232 14.34 2.42 21.72
CA ASP A 232 15.73 2.00 21.96
C ASP A 232 16.64 2.44 20.81
N PHE A 233 16.18 2.32 19.57
CA PHE A 233 16.89 2.86 18.40
C PHE A 233 17.18 4.35 18.54
N MET A 234 16.20 5.14 18.97
CA MET A 234 16.38 6.58 19.18
C MET A 234 17.36 6.86 20.32
N VAL A 235 17.21 6.18 21.47
CA VAL A 235 18.07 6.39 22.66
C VAL A 235 19.52 5.98 22.38
N SER A 236 19.74 4.95 21.53
CA SER A 236 21.09 4.51 21.14
C SER A 236 21.74 5.39 20.06
N GLY A 237 21.14 6.53 19.71
CA GLY A 237 21.66 7.42 18.67
C GLY A 237 21.48 6.85 17.25
N GLY A 238 20.38 6.14 17.01
CA GLY A 238 20.11 5.57 15.70
C GLY A 238 19.89 6.62 14.62
N TYR A 239 19.30 7.76 14.95
CA TYR A 239 19.12 8.87 14.02
C TYR A 239 20.41 9.66 13.70
N ASP A 240 21.44 9.50 14.53
CA ASP A 240 22.76 10.12 14.32
C ASP A 240 23.72 9.21 13.55
N ASP A 241 23.29 7.97 13.23
CA ASP A 241 24.05 7.03 12.41
C ASP A 241 24.12 7.55 10.96
N GLU A 242 25.32 7.56 10.37
CA GLU A 242 25.56 8.00 8.99
C GLU A 242 24.80 7.18 7.94
N HIS A 243 24.43 5.95 8.29
CA HIS A 243 23.64 5.07 7.41
C HIS A 243 22.12 5.19 7.63
N CYS A 244 21.67 5.97 8.63
CA CYS A 244 20.27 6.30 8.79
C CYS A 244 19.82 7.23 7.66
N SER A 245 18.69 6.91 7.03
CA SER A 245 18.23 7.67 5.87
C SER A 245 17.85 9.12 6.22
N ASP A 246 18.06 10.02 5.25
CA ASP A 246 17.56 11.42 5.34
C ASP A 246 16.04 11.46 5.60
N LEU A 247 15.29 10.43 5.16
CA LEU A 247 13.87 10.27 5.44
C LEU A 247 13.60 10.12 6.93
N ALA A 248 14.28 9.18 7.59
CA ALA A 248 14.09 8.93 9.02
C ALA A 248 14.56 10.12 9.87
N GLN A 249 15.72 10.67 9.52
CA GLN A 249 16.29 11.84 10.23
C GLN A 249 15.40 13.08 10.12
N SER A 250 14.88 13.40 8.94
CA SER A 250 14.00 14.56 8.75
C SER A 250 12.67 14.43 9.51
N ARG A 251 12.09 13.23 9.52
CA ARG A 251 10.88 12.92 10.31
C ARG A 251 11.13 13.11 11.80
N TYR A 252 12.22 12.52 12.32
CA TYR A 252 12.61 12.65 13.72
C TYR A 252 12.80 14.11 14.12
N ARG A 253 13.53 14.89 13.31
CA ARG A 253 13.79 16.30 13.58
C ARG A 253 12.50 17.10 13.73
N ILE A 254 11.59 17.01 12.75
CA ILE A 254 10.31 17.74 12.78
C ILE A 254 9.47 17.34 14.00
N GLN A 255 9.34 16.04 14.28
CA GLN A 255 8.57 15.58 15.43
C GLN A 255 9.16 16.09 16.76
N LYS A 256 10.48 16.08 16.89
CA LYS A 256 11.19 16.57 18.07
C LYS A 256 11.04 18.09 18.25
N GLU A 257 11.24 18.86 17.17
CA GLU A 257 11.08 20.32 17.14
C GLU A 257 9.65 20.75 17.50
N ARG A 258 8.65 19.94 17.14
CA ARG A 258 7.25 20.16 17.49
C ARG A 258 6.89 19.70 18.90
N GLY A 259 7.83 19.20 19.67
CA GLY A 259 7.66 18.79 21.08
C GLY A 259 7.01 17.43 21.28
N ALA A 260 7.05 16.54 20.29
CA ALA A 260 6.60 15.18 20.48
C ALA A 260 7.49 14.43 21.47
N SER A 261 6.90 13.67 22.40
CA SER A 261 7.65 12.87 23.34
C SER A 261 8.41 11.73 22.63
N ALA A 262 9.52 11.26 23.23
CA ALA A 262 10.26 10.11 22.72
C ALA A 262 9.36 8.90 22.44
N ARG A 263 8.39 8.66 23.31
CA ARG A 263 7.43 7.58 23.18
C ARG A 263 6.46 7.78 22.01
N ASP A 264 6.01 9.01 21.79
CA ASP A 264 5.10 9.32 20.69
C ASP A 264 5.83 9.29 19.35
N ILE A 265 7.09 9.72 19.28
CA ILE A 265 7.95 9.54 18.10
C ILE A 265 8.08 8.04 17.77
N ALA A 266 8.44 7.19 18.74
CA ALA A 266 8.54 5.74 18.54
C ALA A 266 7.24 5.11 18.06
N ARG A 267 6.07 5.57 18.53
CA ARG A 267 4.75 5.16 18.07
C ARG A 267 4.47 5.59 16.64
N LEU A 268 4.80 6.83 16.28
CA LEU A 268 4.63 7.34 14.91
C LEU A 268 5.52 6.59 13.91
N GLU A 269 6.74 6.27 14.30
CA GLU A 269 7.65 5.49 13.46
C GLU A 269 7.25 4.02 13.36
N THR A 270 6.63 3.45 14.40
CA THR A 270 5.99 2.12 14.31
C THR A 270 4.85 2.14 13.28
N ALA A 271 4.04 3.21 13.24
CA ALA A 271 3.00 3.37 12.22
C ALA A 271 3.57 3.60 10.80
N LEU A 272 4.71 4.29 10.67
CA LEU A 272 5.40 4.42 9.38
C LEU A 272 5.74 3.04 8.80
N ASN A 273 6.27 2.12 9.62
CA ASN A 273 6.63 0.78 9.15
C ASN A 273 5.42 -0.01 8.63
N VAL A 274 4.21 0.19 9.19
CA VAL A 274 2.97 -0.35 8.59
C VAL A 274 2.75 0.23 7.20
N GLY A 275 2.90 1.55 7.03
CA GLY A 275 2.76 2.21 5.71
C GLY A 275 3.77 1.72 4.68
N VAL A 276 4.99 1.39 5.10
CA VAL A 276 6.08 0.92 4.22
C VAL A 276 5.90 -0.55 3.81
N LEU A 277 5.54 -1.43 4.75
CA LEU A 277 5.63 -2.87 4.55
C LEU A 277 4.32 -3.54 4.12
N SER A 278 3.17 -3.10 4.68
CA SER A 278 1.90 -3.80 4.52
C SER A 278 1.41 -3.93 3.08
N ASN A 279 1.76 -2.97 2.21
CA ASN A 279 1.39 -3.00 0.80
C ASN A 279 2.49 -3.56 -0.10
N THR A 280 3.76 -3.28 0.22
CA THR A 280 4.90 -3.68 -0.61
C THR A 280 5.06 -5.20 -0.66
N VAL A 281 4.90 -5.87 0.49
CA VAL A 281 4.98 -7.34 0.57
C VAL A 281 3.96 -8.05 -0.32
N PRO A 282 2.64 -7.83 -0.18
CA PRO A 282 1.68 -8.50 -1.06
C PRO A 282 1.78 -8.04 -2.51
N SER A 283 2.18 -6.80 -2.79
CA SER A 283 2.43 -6.35 -4.17
C SER A 283 3.57 -7.13 -4.82
N THR A 284 4.64 -7.42 -4.08
CA THR A 284 5.75 -8.26 -4.56
C THR A 284 5.27 -9.67 -4.86
N PHE A 285 4.52 -10.28 -3.93
CA PHE A 285 3.94 -11.61 -4.12
C PHE A 285 3.06 -11.67 -5.37
N TRP A 286 2.10 -10.76 -5.53
CA TRP A 286 1.20 -10.76 -6.68
C TRP A 286 1.91 -10.48 -8.00
N THR A 287 2.96 -9.64 -8.00
CA THR A 287 3.75 -9.38 -9.21
C THR A 287 4.49 -10.65 -9.65
N LEU A 288 5.12 -11.37 -8.74
CA LEU A 288 5.73 -12.67 -9.02
C LEU A 288 4.70 -13.69 -9.47
N PHE A 289 3.58 -13.80 -8.75
CA PHE A 289 2.49 -14.72 -9.07
C PHE A 289 1.96 -14.50 -10.49
N ASP A 290 1.62 -13.27 -10.85
CA ASP A 290 1.04 -12.95 -12.16
C ASP A 290 2.02 -13.15 -13.31
N ILE A 291 3.32 -12.90 -13.11
CA ILE A 291 4.35 -13.15 -14.12
C ILE A 291 4.60 -14.65 -14.29
N TYR A 292 4.86 -15.38 -13.21
CA TYR A 292 5.20 -16.81 -13.30
C TYR A 292 4.03 -17.70 -13.69
N SER A 293 2.81 -17.32 -13.35
CA SER A 293 1.60 -18.06 -13.76
C SER A 293 1.25 -17.93 -15.26
N ARG A 294 1.96 -17.05 -16.00
CA ARG A 294 1.73 -16.77 -17.43
C ARG A 294 3.03 -16.90 -18.22
N PRO A 295 3.34 -18.10 -18.76
CA PRO A 295 4.63 -18.38 -19.39
C PRO A 295 5.02 -17.39 -20.50
N GLN A 296 4.07 -16.98 -21.36
CA GLN A 296 4.32 -16.02 -22.45
C GLN A 296 4.69 -14.64 -21.91
N LEU A 297 4.05 -14.21 -20.82
CA LEU A 297 4.35 -12.94 -20.16
C LEU A 297 5.73 -13.00 -19.50
N LEU A 298 6.06 -14.09 -18.83
CA LEU A 298 7.37 -14.31 -18.21
C LEU A 298 8.49 -14.17 -19.24
N GLU A 299 8.36 -14.83 -20.40
CA GLU A 299 9.37 -14.74 -21.46
C GLU A 299 9.44 -13.33 -22.07
N THR A 300 8.32 -12.64 -22.23
CA THR A 300 8.29 -11.26 -22.72
C THR A 300 9.05 -10.32 -21.78
N VAL A 301 8.78 -10.42 -20.47
CA VAL A 301 9.44 -9.58 -19.45
C VAL A 301 10.93 -9.94 -19.34
N ARG A 302 11.29 -11.22 -19.41
CA ARG A 302 12.70 -11.67 -19.46
C ARG A 302 13.46 -11.08 -20.65
N ALA A 303 12.86 -11.12 -21.83
CA ALA A 303 13.45 -10.57 -23.05
C ALA A 303 13.64 -9.05 -22.94
N GLU A 304 12.66 -8.32 -22.38
CA GLU A 304 12.78 -6.89 -22.15
C GLU A 304 13.92 -6.55 -21.19
N ILE A 305 13.99 -7.21 -20.03
CA ILE A 305 15.05 -6.96 -19.03
C ILE A 305 16.42 -7.30 -19.60
N LYS A 306 16.54 -8.46 -20.28
CA LYS A 306 17.80 -8.87 -20.93
C LYS A 306 18.31 -7.84 -21.91
N LYS A 307 17.41 -7.26 -22.70
CA LYS A 307 17.72 -6.26 -23.74
C LYS A 307 18.06 -4.89 -23.16
N SER A 308 17.33 -4.47 -22.10
CA SER A 308 17.26 -3.05 -21.72
C SER A 308 17.90 -2.73 -20.38
N ALA A 309 17.94 -3.68 -19.43
CA ALA A 309 18.38 -3.43 -18.06
C ALA A 309 19.50 -4.35 -17.57
N LEU A 310 19.78 -5.44 -18.29
CA LEU A 310 20.87 -6.36 -17.95
C LEU A 310 22.16 -5.94 -18.68
N PHE A 311 23.21 -5.73 -17.91
CA PHE A 311 24.57 -5.48 -18.40
C PHE A 311 25.47 -6.63 -17.97
N VAL A 312 26.32 -7.10 -18.89
CA VAL A 312 27.34 -8.11 -18.60
C VAL A 312 28.70 -7.45 -18.69
N ASP A 313 29.43 -7.45 -17.61
CA ASP A 313 30.81 -6.95 -17.59
C ASP A 313 31.70 -7.88 -18.45
N PRO A 314 32.29 -7.41 -19.54
CA PRO A 314 33.05 -8.25 -20.46
C PRO A 314 34.33 -8.85 -19.84
N LYS A 315 34.86 -8.25 -18.77
CA LYS A 315 36.06 -8.74 -18.09
C LYS A 315 35.78 -9.73 -16.98
N THR A 316 34.79 -9.42 -16.15
CA THR A 316 34.46 -10.21 -14.95
C THR A 316 33.32 -11.18 -15.15
N GLN A 317 32.56 -11.08 -16.24
CA GLN A 317 31.35 -11.82 -16.56
C GLN A 317 30.26 -11.67 -15.47
N VAL A 318 30.33 -10.61 -14.65
CA VAL A 318 29.32 -10.27 -13.67
C VAL A 318 28.11 -9.71 -14.40
N HIS A 319 26.93 -10.25 -14.11
CA HIS A 319 25.66 -9.75 -14.60
C HIS A 319 25.13 -8.68 -13.66
N ALA A 320 24.81 -7.50 -14.17
CA ALA A 320 24.30 -6.38 -13.40
C ALA A 320 22.94 -5.93 -13.93
N ILE A 321 21.95 -5.82 -13.03
CA ILE A 321 20.66 -5.21 -13.35
C ILE A 321 20.66 -3.77 -12.87
N ASP A 322 20.47 -2.82 -13.80
CA ASP A 322 20.47 -1.39 -13.48
C ASP A 322 19.06 -0.88 -13.19
N LEU A 323 18.88 -0.28 -12.00
CA LEU A 323 17.60 0.23 -11.54
C LEU A 323 17.09 1.42 -12.37
N ALA A 324 17.99 2.25 -12.89
CA ALA A 324 17.61 3.36 -13.75
C ALA A 324 17.03 2.86 -15.08
N ALA A 325 17.62 1.81 -15.63
CA ALA A 325 17.13 1.16 -16.83
C ALA A 325 15.79 0.43 -16.59
N LEU A 326 15.60 -0.25 -15.45
CA LEU A 326 14.29 -0.80 -15.08
C LEU A 326 13.20 0.27 -15.06
N ARG A 327 13.53 1.49 -14.59
CA ARG A 327 12.59 2.63 -14.53
C ARG A 327 12.22 3.19 -15.89
N SER A 328 13.19 3.29 -16.79
CA SER A 328 13.05 4.07 -18.02
C SER A 328 12.95 3.26 -19.30
N ALA A 329 13.45 2.02 -19.29
CA ALA A 329 13.60 1.21 -20.49
C ALA A 329 12.86 -0.15 -20.43
N CYS A 330 12.11 -0.43 -19.34
CA CYS A 330 11.33 -1.65 -19.18
C CYS A 330 9.81 -1.34 -19.05
N PRO A 331 9.15 -0.81 -20.09
CA PRO A 331 7.74 -0.44 -20.04
C PRO A 331 6.80 -1.62 -19.85
N VAL A 332 7.11 -2.82 -20.36
CA VAL A 332 6.27 -4.01 -20.15
C VAL A 332 6.25 -4.40 -18.68
N LEU A 333 7.42 -4.47 -18.04
CA LEU A 333 7.51 -4.76 -16.60
C LEU A 333 6.76 -3.71 -15.78
N GLY A 334 6.88 -2.42 -16.14
CA GLY A 334 6.14 -1.33 -15.50
C GLY A 334 4.62 -1.44 -15.69
N SER A 335 4.17 -1.88 -16.87
CA SER A 335 2.76 -2.12 -17.18
C SER A 335 2.20 -3.30 -16.40
N VAL A 336 2.95 -4.40 -16.32
CA VAL A 336 2.60 -5.57 -15.48
C VAL A 336 2.40 -5.15 -14.03
N PHE A 337 3.33 -4.39 -13.47
CA PHE A 337 3.22 -3.93 -12.08
C PHE A 337 1.97 -3.08 -11.84
N GLN A 338 1.68 -2.14 -12.72
CA GLN A 338 0.48 -1.30 -12.59
C GLN A 338 -0.80 -2.12 -12.74
N GLU A 339 -0.82 -3.12 -13.63
CA GLU A 339 -1.96 -4.02 -13.79
C GLU A 339 -2.16 -4.91 -12.56
N VAL A 340 -1.08 -5.42 -11.95
CA VAL A 340 -1.14 -6.12 -10.66
C VAL A 340 -1.79 -5.23 -9.59
N LEU A 341 -1.35 -3.98 -9.49
CA LEU A 341 -1.95 -3.03 -8.56
C LEU A 341 -3.43 -2.76 -8.87
N ARG A 342 -3.83 -2.71 -10.13
CA ARG A 342 -5.22 -2.49 -10.53
C ARG A 342 -6.12 -3.66 -10.12
N VAL A 343 -5.69 -4.89 -10.42
CA VAL A 343 -6.50 -6.09 -10.22
C VAL A 343 -6.57 -6.52 -8.76
N HIS A 344 -5.46 -6.42 -8.03
CA HIS A 344 -5.37 -6.94 -6.65
C HIS A 344 -5.58 -5.89 -5.56
N SER A 345 -5.71 -4.59 -5.91
CA SER A 345 -5.93 -3.54 -4.91
C SER A 345 -7.39 -3.49 -4.45
N ASN A 346 -7.57 -3.62 -3.14
CA ASN A 346 -8.83 -3.44 -2.43
C ASN A 346 -8.87 -2.12 -1.63
N GLY A 347 -8.03 -1.16 -1.98
CA GLY A 347 -7.96 0.13 -1.28
C GLY A 347 -9.25 0.93 -1.37
N ALA A 348 -9.59 1.61 -0.28
CA ALA A 348 -10.69 2.56 -0.24
C ALA A 348 -10.21 3.90 0.37
N PRO A 349 -9.58 4.78 -0.44
CA PRO A 349 -9.22 6.10 0.03
C PRO A 349 -10.39 6.78 0.73
N THR A 350 -10.19 7.11 2.00
CA THR A 350 -11.25 7.60 2.88
C THR A 350 -11.12 9.09 3.11
N ARG A 351 -12.24 9.80 3.22
CA ARG A 351 -12.32 11.25 3.46
C ARG A 351 -13.39 11.55 4.51
N MET A 352 -13.23 12.67 5.20
CA MET A 352 -14.25 13.26 6.06
C MET A 352 -14.85 14.47 5.34
N VAL A 353 -16.17 14.58 5.35
CA VAL A 353 -16.89 15.76 4.90
C VAL A 353 -16.97 16.74 6.05
N TYR A 354 -16.26 17.87 5.98
CA TYR A 354 -16.21 18.87 7.08
C TYR A 354 -17.39 19.82 7.07
N GLU A 355 -17.87 20.17 5.88
CA GLU A 355 -18.96 21.12 5.68
C GLU A 355 -19.95 20.55 4.68
N ASP A 356 -21.20 20.98 4.78
CA ASP A 356 -22.23 20.63 3.81
C ASP A 356 -21.79 21.09 2.42
N VAL A 357 -21.78 20.18 1.43
CA VAL A 357 -21.28 20.49 0.09
C VAL A 357 -22.10 19.82 -1.00
N MET A 358 -22.33 20.55 -2.11
CA MET A 358 -22.88 20.00 -3.33
C MET A 358 -21.75 19.45 -4.22
N LEU A 359 -21.68 18.13 -4.35
CA LEU A 359 -20.70 17.44 -5.18
C LEU A 359 -21.22 17.32 -6.61
N ASP A 360 -20.38 17.73 -7.58
CA ASP A 360 -20.69 17.74 -9.03
C ASP A 360 -22.05 18.43 -9.36
N GLY A 361 -22.47 19.40 -8.53
CA GLY A 361 -23.74 20.10 -8.68
C GLY A 361 -25.01 19.22 -8.47
N THR A 362 -24.84 17.97 -8.12
CA THR A 362 -25.94 16.98 -8.10
C THR A 362 -26.15 16.37 -6.71
N TYR A 363 -25.08 16.01 -6.01
CA TYR A 363 -25.17 15.23 -4.77
C TYR A 363 -24.85 16.09 -3.54
N PHE A 364 -25.80 16.21 -2.64
CA PHE A 364 -25.61 16.92 -1.38
C PHE A 364 -24.96 15.99 -0.34
N LEU A 365 -23.76 16.35 0.12
CA LEU A 365 -23.05 15.62 1.17
C LEU A 365 -23.10 16.39 2.46
N LYS A 366 -23.48 15.73 3.55
CA LYS A 366 -23.62 16.32 4.89
C LYS A 366 -22.31 16.33 5.66
N ALA A 367 -22.03 17.41 6.33
CA ALA A 367 -20.95 17.53 7.29
C ALA A 367 -20.93 16.39 8.33
N GLY A 368 -19.74 15.96 8.74
CA GLY A 368 -19.54 14.86 9.69
C GLY A 368 -19.72 13.46 9.08
N SER A 369 -20.01 13.36 7.79
CA SER A 369 -20.13 12.08 7.10
C SER A 369 -18.75 11.59 6.61
N VAL A 370 -18.61 10.26 6.48
CA VAL A 370 -17.45 9.63 5.87
C VAL A 370 -17.72 9.41 4.38
N LEU A 371 -16.72 9.64 3.55
CA LEU A 371 -16.74 9.32 2.13
C LEU A 371 -15.61 8.35 1.81
N GLN A 372 -15.89 7.30 1.06
CA GLN A 372 -14.89 6.33 0.60
C GLN A 372 -14.94 6.18 -0.93
N LEU A 373 -13.75 6.16 -1.54
CA LEU A 373 -13.58 5.87 -2.95
C LEU A 373 -13.35 4.37 -3.08
N SER A 374 -14.28 3.63 -3.68
CA SER A 374 -14.16 2.18 -3.82
C SER A 374 -13.15 1.82 -4.90
N GLY A 375 -11.88 1.57 -4.51
CA GLY A 375 -10.83 1.15 -5.44
C GLY A 375 -11.25 -0.03 -6.32
N PRO A 376 -11.75 -1.15 -5.77
CA PRO A 376 -12.19 -2.28 -6.59
C PRO A 376 -13.25 -1.94 -7.64
N ALA A 377 -14.20 -1.06 -7.32
CA ALA A 377 -15.23 -0.65 -8.27
C ALA A 377 -14.68 0.28 -9.37
N ILE A 378 -13.84 1.24 -8.96
CA ILE A 378 -13.24 2.23 -9.86
C ILE A 378 -12.20 1.57 -10.77
N ASN A 379 -11.35 0.69 -10.22
CA ASN A 379 -10.34 -0.06 -10.97
C ASN A 379 -10.94 -1.10 -11.93
N ALA A 380 -12.25 -1.39 -11.85
CA ALA A 380 -13.00 -2.27 -12.74
C ALA A 380 -14.12 -1.56 -13.49
N GLU A 381 -14.15 -0.22 -13.51
CA GLU A 381 -15.17 0.56 -14.23
C GLU A 381 -15.02 0.38 -15.75
N LYS A 382 -15.93 -0.35 -16.39
CA LYS A 382 -15.86 -0.70 -17.81
C LYS A 382 -15.73 0.50 -18.75
N LEU A 383 -16.23 1.67 -18.36
CA LEU A 383 -16.09 2.91 -19.12
C LEU A 383 -14.62 3.30 -19.34
N HIS A 384 -13.75 2.97 -18.39
CA HIS A 384 -12.33 3.35 -18.42
C HIS A 384 -11.40 2.17 -18.74
N TRP A 385 -11.79 0.94 -18.41
CA TRP A 385 -10.97 -0.25 -18.55
C TRP A 385 -11.45 -1.23 -19.63
N GLY A 386 -12.58 -0.92 -20.28
CA GLY A 386 -13.16 -1.76 -21.35
C GLY A 386 -14.07 -2.87 -20.83
N PRO A 387 -14.63 -3.67 -21.74
CA PRO A 387 -15.59 -4.73 -21.38
C PRO A 387 -14.98 -5.83 -20.51
N GLU A 388 -13.68 -6.10 -20.68
CA GLU A 388 -12.89 -7.12 -19.98
C GLU A 388 -12.15 -6.53 -18.77
N ALA A 389 -12.71 -5.49 -18.12
CA ALA A 389 -12.09 -4.75 -17.02
C ALA A 389 -11.72 -5.60 -15.79
N PHE A 390 -12.25 -6.81 -15.67
CA PHE A 390 -11.93 -7.74 -14.57
C PHE A 390 -10.74 -8.65 -14.90
N ASP A 391 -10.33 -8.74 -16.17
CA ASP A 391 -9.24 -9.59 -16.60
C ASP A 391 -7.90 -8.90 -16.39
N PHE A 392 -6.88 -9.71 -16.17
CA PHE A 392 -5.49 -9.25 -16.07
C PHE A 392 -4.92 -9.01 -17.46
N ASP A 393 -4.75 -7.75 -17.84
CA ASP A 393 -4.21 -7.35 -19.14
C ASP A 393 -3.24 -6.16 -19.00
N PRO A 394 -1.91 -6.39 -18.96
CA PRO A 394 -0.92 -5.32 -18.86
C PRO A 394 -1.01 -4.25 -19.96
N SER A 395 -1.62 -4.58 -21.12
CA SER A 395 -1.78 -3.63 -22.21
C SER A 395 -2.61 -2.39 -21.83
N HIS A 396 -3.37 -2.43 -20.73
CA HIS A 396 -4.03 -1.25 -20.17
C HIS A 396 -3.07 -0.10 -19.86
N PHE A 397 -1.80 -0.39 -19.57
CA PHE A 397 -0.79 0.59 -19.17
C PHE A 397 0.32 0.80 -20.21
N GLU A 398 0.30 0.09 -21.35
CA GLU A 398 1.29 0.26 -22.40
C GLU A 398 1.16 1.59 -23.13
N ALA A 399 2.26 2.35 -23.23
CA ALA A 399 2.27 3.68 -23.85
C ALA A 399 2.20 3.65 -25.38
N SER A 400 2.59 2.55 -26.02
CA SER A 400 2.71 2.43 -27.46
C SER A 400 2.07 1.14 -27.99
N GLY A 401 0.89 1.27 -28.56
CA GLY A 401 0.29 0.21 -29.38
C GLY A 401 -0.60 -0.81 -28.68
N GLY A 402 -0.73 -0.78 -27.38
CA GLY A 402 -1.68 -1.61 -26.65
C GLY A 402 -3.14 -1.33 -27.03
N ARG A 403 -4.06 -2.21 -26.63
CA ARG A 403 -5.51 -2.05 -26.89
C ARG A 403 -6.05 -0.68 -26.50
N VAL A 404 -5.47 -0.07 -25.46
CA VAL A 404 -5.84 1.26 -24.94
C VAL A 404 -5.44 2.39 -25.89
N ALA A 405 -4.36 2.25 -26.66
CA ALA A 405 -3.97 3.25 -27.67
C ALA A 405 -4.96 3.30 -28.83
N LYS A 406 -5.71 2.21 -29.07
CA LYS A 406 -6.75 2.10 -30.11
C LYS A 406 -8.17 2.32 -29.56
N SER A 407 -8.37 2.28 -28.25
CA SER A 407 -9.67 2.47 -27.62
C SER A 407 -9.83 3.91 -27.12
N GLN A 408 -11.07 4.39 -27.09
CA GLN A 408 -11.45 5.66 -26.45
C GLN A 408 -11.24 5.62 -24.90
N HIS A 409 -10.79 4.49 -24.36
CA HIS A 409 -10.67 4.15 -22.94
C HIS A 409 -9.24 4.28 -22.45
N LYS A 410 -8.72 5.51 -22.38
CA LYS A 410 -7.41 5.77 -21.80
C LYS A 410 -7.53 5.78 -20.27
N PRO A 411 -6.73 4.99 -19.51
CA PRO A 411 -6.74 5.08 -18.06
C PRO A 411 -6.43 6.50 -17.62
N ARG A 412 -7.30 7.05 -16.79
CA ARG A 412 -7.12 8.38 -16.21
C ARG A 412 -6.61 8.24 -14.79
N ALA A 413 -5.91 9.24 -14.29
CA ALA A 413 -5.49 9.28 -12.90
C ALA A 413 -6.66 9.00 -11.93
N THR A 414 -7.87 9.50 -12.22
CA THR A 414 -9.07 9.30 -11.41
C THR A 414 -9.71 7.89 -11.52
N SER A 415 -9.27 7.06 -12.47
CA SER A 415 -9.75 5.68 -12.63
C SER A 415 -8.80 4.63 -12.03
N PHE A 416 -7.70 5.05 -11.36
CA PHE A 416 -6.71 4.17 -10.77
C PHE A 416 -6.37 4.60 -9.34
N MET A 417 -6.88 3.87 -8.35
CA MET A 417 -6.84 4.27 -6.93
C MET A 417 -5.76 3.57 -6.10
N SER A 418 -4.86 2.80 -6.72
CA SER A 418 -3.93 1.92 -5.98
C SER A 418 -2.90 2.67 -5.14
N PHE A 419 -2.52 3.90 -5.52
CA PHE A 419 -1.65 4.76 -4.72
C PHE A 419 -2.41 5.87 -3.97
N GLY A 420 -3.70 5.71 -3.76
CA GLY A 420 -4.55 6.72 -3.15
C GLY A 420 -5.17 7.66 -4.17
N ALA A 421 -5.70 8.80 -3.70
CA ALA A 421 -6.34 9.80 -4.55
C ALA A 421 -5.80 11.20 -4.22
N SER A 422 -5.53 11.99 -5.28
CA SER A 422 -5.02 13.36 -5.15
C SER A 422 -5.91 14.21 -4.20
N PRO A 423 -5.30 15.11 -3.40
CA PRO A 423 -3.88 15.43 -3.28
C PRO A 423 -3.07 14.47 -2.39
N ASN A 424 -3.72 13.51 -1.73
CA ASN A 424 -3.11 12.60 -0.76
C ASN A 424 -2.66 11.29 -1.43
N LEU A 425 -1.64 11.39 -2.29
CA LEU A 425 -1.02 10.24 -2.92
C LEU A 425 0.03 9.60 -2.01
N CYS A 426 0.29 8.31 -2.22
CA CYS A 426 1.39 7.61 -1.53
C CYS A 426 2.73 8.30 -1.82
N PRO A 427 3.41 8.85 -0.80
CA PRO A 427 4.69 9.53 -1.02
C PRO A 427 5.79 8.53 -1.41
N GLY A 428 5.73 7.29 -0.90
CA GLY A 428 6.70 6.23 -1.14
C GLY A 428 6.51 5.43 -2.43
N ARG A 429 5.57 5.79 -3.32
CA ARG A 429 5.24 4.99 -4.51
C ARG A 429 6.42 4.68 -5.43
N HIS A 430 7.39 5.60 -5.55
CA HIS A 430 8.58 5.38 -6.39
C HIS A 430 9.60 4.48 -5.71
N PHE A 431 9.74 4.57 -4.39
CA PHE A 431 10.60 3.66 -3.62
C PHE A 431 10.02 2.24 -3.64
N ALA A 432 8.72 2.07 -3.37
CA ALA A 432 8.05 0.77 -3.44
C ALA A 432 8.15 0.14 -4.84
N ALA A 433 7.93 0.94 -5.91
CA ALA A 433 8.10 0.44 -7.28
C ALA A 433 9.55 0.01 -7.56
N ALA A 434 10.55 0.78 -7.09
CA ALA A 434 11.96 0.42 -7.25
C ALA A 434 12.26 -0.91 -6.55
N GLU A 435 11.82 -1.07 -5.31
CA GLU A 435 12.05 -2.28 -4.52
C GLU A 435 11.40 -3.52 -5.14
N ILE A 436 10.10 -3.42 -5.43
CA ILE A 436 9.34 -4.53 -6.01
C ILE A 436 9.93 -4.95 -7.35
N LEU A 437 10.14 -4.00 -8.26
CA LEU A 437 10.60 -4.33 -9.61
C LEU A 437 12.05 -4.79 -9.66
N SER A 438 12.92 -4.32 -8.75
CA SER A 438 14.28 -4.83 -8.63
C SER A 438 14.28 -6.29 -8.16
N LEU A 439 13.55 -6.60 -7.08
CA LEU A 439 13.43 -7.97 -6.59
C LEU A 439 12.85 -8.90 -7.64
N VAL A 440 11.74 -8.52 -8.27
CA VAL A 440 11.09 -9.28 -9.33
C VAL A 440 12.04 -9.50 -10.51
N ALA A 441 12.69 -8.44 -11.04
CA ALA A 441 13.59 -8.55 -12.16
C ALA A 441 14.76 -9.51 -11.87
N MET A 442 15.38 -9.40 -10.69
CA MET A 442 16.49 -10.27 -10.32
C MET A 442 16.04 -11.73 -10.20
N LEU A 443 14.88 -12.01 -9.61
CA LEU A 443 14.35 -13.37 -9.49
C LEU A 443 14.00 -13.97 -10.86
N ILE A 444 13.22 -13.29 -11.68
CA ILE A 444 12.78 -13.86 -12.97
C ILE A 444 13.94 -14.06 -13.94
N MET A 445 15.04 -13.31 -13.80
CA MET A 445 16.25 -13.52 -14.62
C MET A 445 17.08 -14.70 -14.13
N ARG A 446 17.05 -15.05 -12.85
CA ARG A 446 17.94 -16.06 -12.24
C ARG A 446 17.28 -17.41 -12.03
N VAL A 447 15.96 -17.47 -11.84
CA VAL A 447 15.29 -18.70 -11.45
C VAL A 447 14.03 -19.00 -12.28
N ASP A 448 13.71 -20.26 -12.36
CA ASP A 448 12.38 -20.76 -12.66
C ASP A 448 11.69 -21.17 -11.36
N MET A 449 10.38 -20.94 -11.29
CA MET A 449 9.59 -21.16 -10.08
C MET A 449 8.36 -22.02 -10.42
N VAL A 450 8.17 -23.09 -9.66
CA VAL A 450 7.07 -24.02 -9.86
C VAL A 450 6.32 -24.21 -8.53
N PRO A 451 5.00 -24.04 -8.49
CA PRO A 451 4.23 -24.37 -7.30
C PRO A 451 4.35 -25.85 -6.94
N GLU A 452 4.42 -26.19 -5.65
CA GLU A 452 4.50 -27.57 -5.16
C GLU A 452 3.36 -28.45 -5.70
N ARG A 453 2.18 -27.87 -5.95
CA ARG A 453 1.03 -28.56 -6.55
C ARG A 453 1.16 -28.81 -8.06
N GLY A 454 2.26 -28.41 -8.69
CA GLY A 454 2.49 -28.55 -10.13
C GLY A 454 1.72 -27.58 -11.02
N HIS A 455 0.87 -26.73 -10.48
CA HIS A 455 0.13 -25.69 -11.20
C HIS A 455 -0.10 -24.45 -10.33
N TRP A 456 -0.22 -23.28 -10.96
CA TRP A 456 -0.57 -22.02 -10.32
C TRP A 456 -2.06 -22.00 -10.02
N TRP A 457 -2.44 -21.69 -8.76
CA TRP A 457 -3.83 -21.51 -8.33
C TRP A 457 -3.97 -20.16 -7.65
N THR A 458 -5.13 -19.51 -7.79
CA THR A 458 -5.41 -18.27 -7.08
C THR A 458 -5.66 -18.56 -5.60
N PRO A 459 -4.79 -18.09 -4.69
CA PRO A 459 -4.97 -18.32 -3.26
C PRO A 459 -6.16 -17.52 -2.73
N ARG A 460 -6.76 -18.02 -1.64
CA ARG A 460 -7.79 -17.25 -0.91
C ARG A 460 -7.17 -15.98 -0.34
N LEU A 461 -7.94 -14.90 -0.38
CA LEU A 461 -7.52 -13.62 0.17
C LEU A 461 -7.77 -13.54 1.67
N ASN A 462 -6.91 -12.82 2.40
CA ASN A 462 -7.11 -12.54 3.82
C ASN A 462 -8.03 -11.31 4.02
N PRO A 463 -9.32 -11.49 4.35
CA PRO A 463 -10.26 -10.36 4.47
C PRO A 463 -9.99 -9.48 5.70
N TRP A 464 -9.15 -9.95 6.63
CA TRP A 464 -8.83 -9.23 7.86
C TRP A 464 -7.58 -8.36 7.76
N ALA A 465 -6.85 -8.44 6.64
CA ALA A 465 -5.66 -7.63 6.36
C ALA A 465 -6.05 -6.19 5.97
N ILE A 466 -6.68 -5.47 6.88
CA ILE A 466 -7.20 -4.11 6.64
C ILE A 466 -6.11 -3.03 6.59
N ALA A 467 -4.90 -3.33 7.05
CA ALA A 467 -3.76 -2.43 6.94
C ALA A 467 -3.28 -2.29 5.48
N ALA A 468 -3.51 -3.31 4.67
CA ALA A 468 -3.06 -3.38 3.29
C ALA A 468 -4.20 -3.07 2.31
N SER A 469 -3.95 -2.15 1.37
CA SER A 469 -4.79 -2.00 0.17
C SER A 469 -4.58 -3.18 -0.78
N MET A 470 -3.37 -3.76 -0.82
CA MET A 470 -3.06 -4.99 -1.53
C MET A 470 -3.30 -6.17 -0.62
N THR A 471 -4.39 -6.90 -0.85
CA THR A 471 -4.77 -8.00 0.06
C THR A 471 -3.82 -9.19 -0.09
N PRO A 472 -3.16 -9.62 1.00
CA PRO A 472 -2.28 -10.80 0.97
C PRO A 472 -3.06 -12.10 0.87
N PRO A 473 -2.42 -13.21 0.45
CA PRO A 473 -3.00 -14.53 0.56
C PRO A 473 -3.29 -14.88 2.03
N ALA A 474 -4.36 -15.65 2.24
CA ALA A 474 -4.77 -16.14 3.56
C ALA A 474 -4.10 -17.48 3.94
N GLU A 475 -3.42 -18.08 3.02
CA GLU A 475 -2.77 -19.40 3.15
C GLU A 475 -1.38 -19.37 2.55
N ALA A 476 -0.54 -20.28 2.99
CA ALA A 476 0.79 -20.47 2.44
C ALA A 476 0.72 -20.79 0.93
N PHE A 477 1.67 -20.25 0.18
CA PHE A 477 1.82 -20.52 -1.25
C PHE A 477 3.18 -21.21 -1.51
N PRO A 478 3.26 -22.53 -1.32
CA PRO A 478 4.51 -23.26 -1.43
C PRO A 478 4.97 -23.39 -2.90
N VAL A 479 6.21 -22.98 -3.13
CA VAL A 479 6.87 -23.05 -4.44
C VAL A 479 8.25 -23.67 -4.30
N GLN A 480 8.71 -24.32 -5.37
CA GLN A 480 10.07 -24.76 -5.56
C GLN A 480 10.77 -23.84 -6.56
N VAL A 481 12.03 -23.53 -6.31
CA VAL A 481 12.87 -22.69 -7.17
C VAL A 481 13.99 -23.52 -7.76
N CYS A 482 14.20 -23.35 -9.06
CA CYS A 482 15.32 -23.95 -9.79
C CYS A 482 16.15 -22.83 -10.45
N GLY A 483 17.46 -22.88 -10.31
CA GLY A 483 18.36 -22.02 -11.07
C GLY A 483 18.13 -22.18 -12.58
N ARG A 484 18.11 -21.07 -13.32
CA ARG A 484 17.93 -21.13 -14.78
C ARG A 484 19.17 -21.69 -15.46
N THR A 485 18.94 -22.61 -16.38
CA THR A 485 20.00 -23.20 -17.24
C THR A 485 20.76 -22.12 -18.00
N GLY A 486 22.09 -22.21 -17.99
CA GLY A 486 23.01 -21.27 -18.66
C GLY A 486 23.39 -20.06 -17.81
N PHE A 487 22.99 -20.04 -16.52
CA PHE A 487 23.39 -19.02 -15.54
C PHE A 487 24.07 -19.62 -14.30
N GLU A 488 24.49 -20.87 -14.39
CA GLU A 488 25.19 -21.59 -13.32
C GLU A 488 26.53 -20.91 -12.99
N GLY A 489 26.76 -20.62 -11.73
CA GLY A 489 27.97 -19.94 -11.28
C GLY A 489 28.12 -18.46 -11.67
N VAL A 490 27.15 -17.89 -12.38
CA VAL A 490 27.16 -16.47 -12.75
C VAL A 490 26.96 -15.62 -11.50
N LYS A 491 27.84 -14.64 -11.33
CA LYS A 491 27.69 -13.62 -10.28
C LYS A 491 26.73 -12.52 -10.74
N TRP A 492 25.78 -12.20 -9.88
CA TRP A 492 24.78 -11.17 -10.14
C TRP A 492 24.92 -10.02 -9.13
N ARG A 493 24.63 -8.81 -9.57
CA ARG A 493 24.56 -7.62 -8.72
C ARG A 493 23.49 -6.66 -9.23
N PHE A 494 23.14 -5.70 -8.39
CA PHE A 494 22.42 -4.50 -8.82
C PHE A 494 23.38 -3.35 -9.09
N THR A 495 22.98 -2.45 -9.97
CA THR A 495 23.59 -1.13 -10.14
C THR A 495 22.51 -0.07 -10.02
N VAL A 496 22.86 1.06 -9.41
CA VAL A 496 21.99 2.22 -9.28
C VAL A 496 22.68 3.38 -9.96
N THR A 497 22.36 3.58 -11.23
CA THR A 497 22.83 4.76 -11.97
C THR A 497 21.97 5.95 -11.58
N GLU A 498 22.59 7.09 -11.28
CA GLU A 498 21.85 8.32 -11.02
C GLU A 498 20.93 8.65 -12.19
N SER A 499 19.66 8.85 -11.88
CA SER A 499 18.66 9.15 -12.91
C SER A 499 17.65 10.17 -12.40
N LYS A 500 17.40 11.20 -13.21
CA LYS A 500 16.29 12.14 -13.00
C LYS A 500 14.94 11.53 -13.36
N ASN A 501 14.93 10.37 -14.03
CA ASN A 501 13.71 9.70 -14.44
C ASN A 501 13.00 9.07 -13.26
N ARG A 502 11.67 9.12 -13.29
CA ARG A 502 10.78 8.44 -12.33
C ARG A 502 10.12 7.26 -13.03
N PHE A 503 9.65 6.29 -12.26
CA PHE A 503 8.72 5.32 -12.82
C PHE A 503 7.52 6.04 -13.40
N ASN A 504 7.14 5.69 -14.62
CA ASN A 504 5.94 6.22 -15.27
C ASN A 504 4.71 5.54 -14.67
N LEU A 505 4.32 5.99 -13.47
CA LEU A 505 3.16 5.45 -12.75
C LEU A 505 1.96 6.36 -12.96
N ILE A 506 0.85 5.77 -13.38
CA ILE A 506 -0.44 6.45 -13.30
C ILE A 506 -0.83 6.53 -11.82
N THR A 507 -1.22 7.71 -11.37
CA THR A 507 -1.58 7.95 -9.97
C THR A 507 -2.87 8.75 -9.92
N GLY A 508 -3.75 8.41 -8.97
CA GLY A 508 -5.08 8.98 -8.77
C GLY A 508 -5.13 10.45 -8.31
#